data_426ea4bed14213b56638504e03621349
#
_entry.id   426ea4bed14213b56638504e03621349
#
_cell.length_a   1.000
_cell.length_b   1.000
_cell.length_c   1.000
_cell.angle_alpha   90.00
_cell.angle_beta   90.00
_cell.angle_gamma   90.00
#
_symmetry.space_group_name_H-M   'P 1'
#
loop_
_entity.id
_entity.type
_entity.pdbx_description
1 polymer ?
#
loop_
_entity_poly.entity_id
_entity_poly.type
_entity_poly.pdbx_seq_one_letter_code
_entity_poly.pdbx_strand_id
1 'polypeptide(L)'
;SAAPALLIVWQNVRSMIIGLLIGIFSFGILGVLPVFITMGVVGYLIQTLANNSIPTIETIPALILPHGIFEIPAIILATAAVIHLGALLVTPLRARTVGEVFLTGLGRWARVMLGIVIPLFCIAAVIEIYITPLIAVKLLP
;
A
#
# COMPACT_ATOMS: atom_id res chain seq x y z
N SER A 1 5.96 -22.18 -6.16
CA SER A 1 4.62 -22.21 -5.55
C SER A 1 4.05 -20.81 -5.53
N ALA A 2 2.78 -20.62 -5.87
CA ALA A 2 2.10 -19.31 -5.86
C ALA A 2 1.70 -18.85 -4.44
N ALA A 3 1.78 -19.74 -3.45
CA ALA A 3 1.35 -19.45 -2.08
C ALA A 3 2.04 -18.23 -1.43
N PRO A 4 3.36 -18.01 -1.55
CA PRO A 4 3.99 -16.83 -0.98
C PRO A 4 3.50 -15.52 -1.62
N ALA A 5 3.30 -15.49 -2.94
CA ALA A 5 2.78 -14.30 -3.64
C ALA A 5 1.37 -13.93 -3.14
N LEU A 6 0.50 -14.95 -2.97
CA LEU A 6 -0.85 -14.73 -2.44
C LEU A 6 -0.84 -14.20 -1.00
N LEU A 7 0.11 -14.65 -0.18
CA LEU A 7 0.27 -14.13 1.19
C LEU A 7 0.66 -12.64 1.20
N ILE A 8 1.59 -12.23 0.32
CA ILE A 8 1.99 -10.83 0.18
C ILE A 8 0.80 -9.97 -0.27
N VAL A 9 0.09 -10.40 -1.31
CA VAL A 9 -1.12 -9.70 -1.77
C VAL A 9 -2.14 -9.58 -0.64
N TRP A 10 -2.38 -10.66 0.09
CA TRP A 10 -3.32 -10.65 1.22
C TRP A 10 -2.90 -9.69 2.33
N GLN A 11 -1.62 -9.67 2.70
CA GLN A 11 -1.10 -8.73 3.71
C GLN A 11 -1.30 -7.28 3.30
N ASN A 12 -0.99 -6.94 2.04
CA ASN A 12 -1.17 -5.60 1.50
C ASN A 12 -2.65 -5.21 1.44
N VAL A 13 -3.52 -6.07 0.92
CA VAL A 13 -4.97 -5.83 0.86
C VAL A 13 -5.56 -5.67 2.26
N ARG A 14 -5.19 -6.54 3.21
CA ARG A 14 -5.63 -6.45 4.60
C ARG A 14 -5.21 -5.12 5.23
N SER A 15 -4.01 -4.65 4.99
CA SER A 15 -3.53 -3.35 5.47
C SER A 15 -4.38 -2.19 4.92
N MET A 16 -4.77 -2.24 3.65
CA MET A 16 -5.65 -1.23 3.05
C MET A 16 -7.07 -1.27 3.64
N ILE A 17 -7.60 -2.46 3.93
CA ILE A 17 -8.91 -2.62 4.59
C ILE A 17 -8.86 -2.06 6.01
N ILE A 18 -7.81 -2.33 6.77
CA ILE A 18 -7.62 -1.76 8.11
C ILE A 18 -7.51 -0.23 8.02
N GLY A 19 -6.75 0.29 7.05
CA GLY A 19 -6.65 1.72 6.76
C GLY A 19 -8.00 2.36 6.45
N LEU A 20 -8.86 1.68 5.67
CA LEU A 20 -10.24 2.11 5.41
C LEU A 20 -11.07 2.17 6.70
N LEU A 21 -11.06 1.10 7.50
CA LEU A 21 -11.84 1.03 8.74
C LEU A 21 -11.45 2.14 9.71
N ILE A 22 -10.15 2.32 9.96
CA ILE A 22 -9.64 3.38 10.84
C ILE A 22 -9.93 4.76 10.20
N GLY A 23 -9.80 4.88 8.89
CA GLY A 23 -10.10 6.08 8.13
C GLY A 23 -11.56 6.51 8.24
N ILE A 24 -12.51 5.58 8.20
CA ILE A 24 -13.93 5.89 8.38
C ILE A 24 -14.17 6.55 9.75
N PHE A 25 -13.63 5.98 10.83
CA PHE A 25 -13.78 6.51 12.19
C PHE A 25 -13.04 7.83 12.43
N SER A 26 -12.07 8.17 11.61
CA SER A 26 -11.26 9.39 11.71
C SER A 26 -11.53 10.40 10.59
N PHE A 27 -12.64 10.25 9.87
CA PHE A 27 -12.98 11.09 8.70
C PHE A 27 -11.86 11.16 7.67
N GLY A 28 -11.19 10.05 7.44
CA GLY A 28 -10.11 9.89 6.47
C GLY A 28 -8.69 10.18 6.99
N ILE A 29 -8.55 10.87 8.11
CA ILE A 29 -7.24 11.34 8.61
C ILE A 29 -6.29 10.17 8.88
N LEU A 30 -6.73 9.16 9.63
CA LEU A 30 -5.90 8.00 9.96
C LEU A 30 -5.79 6.97 8.83
N GLY A 31 -6.50 7.19 7.72
CA GLY A 31 -6.36 6.40 6.50
C GLY A 31 -4.95 6.45 5.88
N VAL A 32 -4.10 7.38 6.32
CA VAL A 32 -2.68 7.48 5.90
C VAL A 32 -1.77 6.47 6.61
N LEU A 33 -2.21 5.82 7.68
CA LEU A 33 -1.38 4.92 8.48
C LEU A 33 -0.69 3.82 7.66
N PRO A 34 -1.33 3.16 6.68
CA PRO A 34 -0.64 2.17 5.85
C PRO A 34 0.61 2.71 5.15
N VAL A 35 0.58 3.97 4.68
CA VAL A 35 1.75 4.62 4.06
C VAL A 35 2.88 4.76 5.09
N PHE A 36 2.58 5.27 6.28
CA PHE A 36 3.58 5.44 7.34
C PHE A 36 4.15 4.10 7.81
N ILE A 37 3.33 3.06 7.91
CA ILE A 37 3.79 1.72 8.29
C ILE A 37 4.75 1.19 7.23
N THR A 38 4.41 1.29 5.95
CA THR A 38 5.28 0.87 4.84
C THR A 38 6.61 1.63 4.87
N MET A 39 6.58 2.96 5.02
CA MET A 39 7.81 3.75 5.14
C MET A 39 8.62 3.40 6.39
N GLY A 40 7.96 3.08 7.49
CA GLY A 40 8.60 2.60 8.72
C GLY A 40 9.33 1.28 8.52
N VAL A 41 8.75 0.34 7.78
CA VAL A 41 9.40 -0.94 7.43
C VAL A 41 10.65 -0.70 6.57
N VAL A 42 10.56 0.20 5.58
CA VAL A 42 11.74 0.60 4.77
C VAL A 42 12.82 1.22 5.65
N GLY A 43 12.47 2.14 6.55
CA GLY A 43 13.42 2.74 7.50
C GLY A 43 14.07 1.71 8.41
N TYR A 44 13.31 0.74 8.92
CA TYR A 44 13.83 -0.36 9.71
C TYR A 44 14.81 -1.24 8.91
N LEU A 45 14.51 -1.52 7.65
CA LEU A 45 15.41 -2.28 6.76
C LEU A 45 16.72 -1.52 6.55
N ILE A 46 16.67 -0.21 6.26
CA ILE A 46 17.85 0.65 6.12
C ILE A 46 18.73 0.56 7.37
N GLN A 47 18.14 0.71 8.56
CA GLN A 47 18.86 0.64 9.83
C GLN A 47 19.48 -0.74 10.04
N THR A 48 18.77 -1.81 9.73
CA THR A 48 19.26 -3.19 9.89
C THR A 48 20.46 -3.46 8.96
N LEU A 49 20.40 -3.03 7.72
CA LEU A 49 21.52 -3.16 6.78
C LEU A 49 22.74 -2.37 7.24
N ALA A 50 22.54 -1.13 7.68
CA ALA A 50 23.63 -0.28 8.19
C ALA A 50 24.30 -0.90 9.42
N ASN A 51 23.53 -1.44 10.36
CA ASN A 51 24.07 -2.09 11.56
C ASN A 51 24.88 -3.36 11.24
N ASN A 52 24.60 -4.03 10.13
CA ASN A 52 25.33 -5.21 9.69
C ASN A 52 26.45 -4.90 8.68
N SER A 53 26.80 -3.61 8.53
CA SER A 53 27.85 -3.15 7.58
C SER A 53 27.58 -3.55 6.12
N ILE A 54 26.31 -3.73 5.75
CA ILE A 54 25.90 -4.05 4.38
C ILE A 54 25.73 -2.72 3.60
N PRO A 55 26.26 -2.62 2.37
CA PRO A 55 26.13 -1.39 1.55
C PRO A 55 24.67 -1.05 1.29
N THR A 56 24.12 -0.06 2.00
CA THR A 56 22.71 0.31 1.92
C THR A 56 22.31 0.97 0.61
N ILE A 57 23.21 1.80 0.02
CA ILE A 57 22.96 2.54 -1.22
C ILE A 57 22.72 1.59 -2.41
N GLU A 58 23.39 0.45 -2.44
CA GLU A 58 23.26 -0.55 -3.52
C GLU A 58 22.15 -1.56 -3.20
N THR A 59 22.03 -1.95 -1.93
CA THR A 59 21.14 -3.01 -1.48
C THR A 59 19.68 -2.55 -1.46
N ILE A 60 19.39 -1.34 -0.97
CA ILE A 60 18.01 -0.85 -0.86
C ILE A 60 17.32 -0.76 -2.22
N PRO A 61 17.91 -0.12 -3.26
CA PRO A 61 17.29 -0.13 -4.58
C PRO A 61 17.10 -1.53 -5.16
N ALA A 62 18.08 -2.42 -4.98
CA ALA A 62 17.99 -3.78 -5.48
C ALA A 62 16.83 -4.59 -4.86
N LEU A 63 16.58 -4.38 -3.57
CA LEU A 63 15.53 -5.08 -2.83
C LEU A 63 14.14 -4.44 -2.99
N ILE A 64 14.06 -3.11 -3.04
CA ILE A 64 12.77 -2.39 -2.97
C ILE A 64 12.28 -1.92 -4.33
N LEU A 65 13.13 -1.36 -5.18
CA LEU A 65 12.70 -0.74 -6.43
C LEU A 65 11.91 -1.68 -7.36
N PRO A 66 12.30 -2.95 -7.55
CA PRO A 66 11.62 -3.79 -8.53
C PRO A 66 10.12 -3.93 -8.29
N HIS A 67 9.69 -4.19 -7.05
CA HIS A 67 8.28 -4.33 -6.69
C HIS A 67 7.68 -3.02 -6.20
N GLY A 68 8.45 -2.14 -5.56
CA GLY A 68 8.01 -0.87 -4.99
C GLY A 68 7.43 0.10 -6.02
N ILE A 69 7.88 0.04 -7.28
CA ILE A 69 7.32 0.83 -8.39
C ILE A 69 5.82 0.56 -8.57
N PHE A 70 5.34 -0.63 -8.25
CA PHE A 70 3.94 -1.02 -8.34
C PHE A 70 3.22 -0.90 -6.99
N GLU A 71 3.89 -1.25 -5.91
CA GLU A 71 3.31 -1.26 -4.56
C GLU A 71 3.06 0.16 -4.03
N ILE A 72 4.02 1.06 -4.16
CA ILE A 72 3.90 2.44 -3.64
C ILE A 72 2.73 3.20 -4.28
N PRO A 73 2.58 3.23 -5.62
CA PRO A 73 1.40 3.85 -6.23
C PRO A 73 0.08 3.20 -5.79
N ALA A 74 0.05 1.87 -5.60
CA ALA A 74 -1.13 1.16 -5.13
C ALA A 74 -1.56 1.64 -3.74
N ILE A 75 -0.61 1.72 -2.79
CA ILE A 75 -0.86 2.21 -1.42
C ILE A 75 -1.32 3.67 -1.44
N ILE A 76 -0.69 4.53 -2.24
CA ILE A 76 -1.06 5.94 -2.37
C ILE A 76 -2.49 6.08 -2.90
N LEU A 77 -2.85 5.34 -3.95
CA LEU A 77 -4.20 5.38 -4.53
C LEU A 77 -5.27 4.89 -3.54
N ALA A 78 -5.02 3.78 -2.84
CA ALA A 78 -5.93 3.27 -1.82
C ALA A 78 -6.12 4.28 -0.68
N THR A 79 -5.04 4.87 -0.19
CA THR A 79 -5.04 5.90 0.86
C THR A 79 -5.78 7.15 0.42
N ALA A 80 -5.52 7.64 -0.79
CA ALA A 80 -6.21 8.81 -1.35
C ALA A 80 -7.72 8.59 -1.44
N ALA A 81 -8.15 7.38 -1.80
CA ALA A 81 -9.57 7.02 -1.85
C ALA A 81 -10.22 7.02 -0.45
N VAL A 82 -9.49 6.62 0.62
CA VAL A 82 -9.96 6.69 2.01
C VAL A 82 -10.08 8.14 2.48
N ILE A 83 -9.06 8.97 2.21
CA ILE A 83 -9.07 10.41 2.54
C ILE A 83 -10.24 11.10 1.83
N HIS A 84 -10.45 10.78 0.56
CA HIS A 84 -11.59 11.33 -0.21
C HIS A 84 -12.93 10.92 0.39
N LEU A 85 -13.10 9.65 0.80
CA LEU A 85 -14.30 9.20 1.51
C LEU A 85 -14.52 10.02 2.79
N GLY A 86 -13.47 10.20 3.59
CA GLY A 86 -13.54 11.01 4.81
C GLY A 86 -13.91 12.47 4.55
N ALA A 87 -13.30 13.09 3.53
CA ALA A 87 -13.62 14.45 3.12
C ALA A 87 -15.09 14.60 2.68
N LEU A 88 -15.64 13.62 1.98
CA LEU A 88 -17.06 13.60 1.61
C LEU A 88 -17.99 13.58 2.82
N LEU A 89 -17.62 12.88 3.91
CA LEU A 89 -18.44 12.76 5.11
C LEU A 89 -18.51 14.07 5.92
N VAL A 90 -17.49 14.92 5.84
CA VAL A 90 -17.44 16.21 6.56
C VAL A 90 -17.85 17.41 5.69
N THR A 91 -18.06 17.20 4.39
CA THR A 91 -18.47 18.29 3.50
C THR A 91 -19.99 18.44 3.54
N PRO A 92 -20.53 19.66 3.74
CA PRO A 92 -21.98 19.91 3.72
C PRO A 92 -22.60 19.48 2.39
N LEU A 93 -23.59 18.60 2.48
CA LEU A 93 -24.22 17.99 1.32
C LEU A 93 -25.53 18.70 0.99
N ARG A 94 -25.57 19.33 -0.19
CA ARG A 94 -26.84 19.80 -0.73
C ARG A 94 -27.64 18.61 -1.27
N ALA A 95 -28.81 18.35 -0.70
CA ALA A 95 -29.81 17.37 -1.15
C ALA A 95 -29.38 15.88 -1.13
N ARG A 96 -28.39 15.48 -0.31
CA ARG A 96 -28.01 14.07 -0.10
C ARG A 96 -27.94 13.72 1.38
N THR A 97 -28.26 12.47 1.70
CA THR A 97 -28.08 11.94 3.06
C THR A 97 -26.62 11.51 3.30
N VAL A 98 -26.20 11.49 4.55
CA VAL A 98 -24.86 10.98 4.96
C VAL A 98 -24.65 9.53 4.47
N GLY A 99 -25.72 8.70 4.55
CA GLY A 99 -25.66 7.32 4.08
C GLY A 99 -25.40 7.19 2.57
N GLU A 100 -26.06 8.02 1.73
CA GLU A 100 -25.83 8.02 0.28
C GLU A 100 -24.43 8.43 -0.07
N VAL A 101 -23.88 9.40 0.65
CA VAL A 101 -22.51 9.86 0.45
C VAL A 101 -21.51 8.81 0.89
N PHE A 102 -21.72 8.19 2.03
CA PHE A 102 -20.92 7.09 2.52
C PHE A 102 -20.87 5.93 1.52
N LEU A 103 -22.02 5.48 1.04
CA LEU A 103 -22.09 4.40 0.05
C LEU A 103 -21.42 4.78 -1.29
N THR A 104 -21.56 6.02 -1.72
CA THR A 104 -20.89 6.52 -2.92
C THR A 104 -19.37 6.51 -2.75
N GLY A 105 -18.86 7.00 -1.62
CA GLY A 105 -17.44 7.03 -1.31
C GLY A 105 -16.86 5.62 -1.16
N LEU A 106 -17.57 4.73 -0.46
CA LEU A 106 -17.19 3.33 -0.31
C LEU A 106 -17.16 2.60 -1.66
N GLY A 107 -18.15 2.85 -2.53
CA GLY A 107 -18.17 2.30 -3.88
C GLY A 107 -17.02 2.80 -4.76
N ARG A 108 -16.59 4.05 -4.59
CA ARG A 108 -15.38 4.57 -5.25
C ARG A 108 -14.11 3.88 -4.74
N TRP A 109 -13.97 3.76 -3.43
CA TRP A 109 -12.85 3.04 -2.83
C TRP A 109 -12.79 1.59 -3.34
N ALA A 110 -13.91 0.87 -3.33
CA ALA A 110 -13.96 -0.52 -3.82
C ALA A 110 -13.56 -0.63 -5.30
N ARG A 111 -14.01 0.30 -6.15
CA ARG A 111 -13.61 0.33 -7.57
C ARG A 111 -12.12 0.58 -7.76
N VAL A 112 -11.53 1.47 -6.99
CA VAL A 112 -10.08 1.73 -7.01
C VAL A 112 -9.33 0.49 -6.53
N MET A 113 -9.78 -0.13 -5.43
CA MET A 113 -9.17 -1.36 -4.91
C MET A 113 -9.20 -2.49 -5.92
N LEU A 114 -10.37 -2.82 -6.45
CA LEU A 114 -10.55 -3.96 -7.36
C LEU A 114 -9.97 -3.71 -8.75
N GLY A 115 -10.08 -2.48 -9.27
CA GLY A 115 -9.68 -2.15 -10.63
C GLY A 115 -8.20 -1.81 -10.79
N ILE A 116 -7.55 -1.29 -9.75
CA ILE A 116 -6.17 -0.79 -9.86
C ILE A 116 -5.27 -1.35 -8.75
N VAL A 117 -5.65 -1.19 -7.49
CA VAL A 117 -4.77 -1.48 -6.35
C VAL A 117 -4.44 -2.96 -6.23
N ILE A 118 -5.44 -3.83 -6.26
CA ILE A 118 -5.23 -5.29 -6.19
C ILE A 118 -4.42 -5.81 -7.39
N PRO A 119 -4.71 -5.45 -8.64
CA PRO A 119 -3.83 -5.78 -9.77
C PRO A 119 -2.38 -5.33 -9.58
N LEU A 120 -2.14 -4.12 -9.10
CA LEU A 120 -0.78 -3.63 -8.83
C LEU A 120 -0.10 -4.43 -7.71
N PHE A 121 -0.81 -4.78 -6.64
CA PHE A 121 -0.27 -5.66 -5.60
C PHE A 121 0.05 -7.07 -6.11
N CYS A 122 -0.77 -7.60 -7.02
CA CYS A 122 -0.47 -8.89 -7.65
C CYS A 122 0.82 -8.83 -8.47
N ILE A 123 1.00 -7.77 -9.26
CA ILE A 123 2.23 -7.55 -10.04
C ILE A 123 3.43 -7.40 -9.09
N ALA A 124 3.32 -6.55 -8.07
CA ALA A 124 4.37 -6.33 -7.08
C ALA A 124 4.78 -7.62 -6.39
N ALA A 125 3.83 -8.44 -5.94
CA ALA A 125 4.10 -9.71 -5.25
C ALA A 125 4.81 -10.73 -6.15
N VAL A 126 4.45 -10.80 -7.43
CA VAL A 126 5.15 -11.66 -8.39
C VAL A 126 6.59 -11.19 -8.59
N ILE A 127 6.79 -9.87 -8.75
CA ILE A 127 8.13 -9.28 -8.88
C ILE A 127 8.96 -9.54 -7.62
N GLU A 128 8.39 -9.33 -6.44
CA GLU A 128 9.07 -9.54 -5.17
C GLU A 128 9.57 -10.97 -4.99
N ILE A 129 8.78 -11.95 -5.38
CA ILE A 129 9.15 -13.37 -5.17
C ILE A 129 10.06 -13.91 -6.25
N TYR A 130 9.85 -13.53 -7.50
CA TYR A 130 10.55 -14.16 -8.63
C TYR A 130 11.65 -13.28 -9.22
N ILE A 131 11.53 -11.97 -9.19
CA ILE A 131 12.46 -11.04 -9.86
C ILE A 131 13.41 -10.40 -8.88
N THR A 132 12.92 -9.90 -7.75
CA THR A 132 13.75 -9.22 -6.73
C THR A 132 14.92 -10.07 -6.25
N PRO A 133 14.77 -11.38 -5.93
CA PRO A 133 15.88 -12.21 -5.51
C PRO A 133 16.94 -12.41 -6.61
N LEU A 134 16.51 -12.48 -7.88
CA LEU A 134 17.44 -12.62 -9.01
C LEU A 134 18.28 -11.35 -9.22
N ILE A 135 17.68 -10.18 -9.01
CA ILE A 135 18.37 -8.89 -9.08
C ILE A 135 19.33 -8.77 -7.90
N ALA A 136 18.87 -9.11 -6.69
CA ALA A 136 19.69 -9.05 -5.49
C ALA A 136 20.94 -9.92 -5.60
N VAL A 137 20.83 -11.17 -6.05
CA VAL A 137 21.96 -12.09 -6.24
C VAL A 137 22.96 -11.59 -7.30
N LYS A 138 22.50 -10.83 -8.31
CA LYS A 138 23.38 -10.29 -9.36
C LYS A 138 24.09 -8.99 -8.97
N LEU A 139 23.48 -8.19 -8.10
CA LEU A 139 23.97 -6.86 -7.75
C LEU A 139 24.68 -6.82 -6.40
N LEU A 140 24.38 -7.78 -5.52
CA LEU A 140 24.98 -7.83 -4.20
C LEU A 140 26.12 -8.86 -4.21
N PRO A 141 27.32 -8.49 -3.72
CA PRO A 141 28.48 -9.39 -3.64
C PRO A 141 28.28 -10.56 -2.71
#